data_a29704d8f3d2cbbfcde14b4fefda5b2b
#
_entry.id   a29704d8f3d2cbbfcde14b4fefda5b2b
#
_cell.length_a   1.000
_cell.length_b   1.000
_cell.length_c   1.000
_cell.angle_alpha   90.00
_cell.angle_beta   90.00
_cell.angle_gamma   90.00
#
_symmetry.space_group_name_H-M   'P 1'
#
loop_
_entity.id
_entity.type
_entity.pdbx_description
1 polymer ?
#
loop_
_entity_poly.entity_id
_entity_poly.type
_entity_poly.pdbx_seq_one_letter_code
_entity_poly.pdbx_strand_id
1 'polypeptide(L)'
;MIIKHLHLINYRNYKKIDIELSSGLNIFIGNNAQGKSNILESIFVLAFTKSYINVKDQYLINTDGKFALLRADCVSSTVENKLEIIVSEKSKKLKINGDEIKKYSDYISNIKVLIFSPYNVNFVKVGPNTRKSLNMVISQFSDSYVKMLQNYNAVLKKRNQFLKSIDCFKEYNRFYFDALNERFCALAIEVVLERNKFITEINKVLCNIYEEITGYKNLYLKYSCNIEFSEIKDTMLEKFKLKTKSFFDREKACGMTLLGPHRDDFLFLLDGKELSIFGSQGQIRAAILAL
;
A
#
# COMPACT_ATOMS: atom_id res chain seq x y z
N MET A 1 11.82 3.92 -15.61
CA MET A 1 10.98 2.79 -16.08
C MET A 1 9.87 3.36 -16.94
N ILE A 2 9.62 2.77 -18.11
CA ILE A 2 8.67 3.24 -19.13
C ILE A 2 7.83 2.06 -19.54
N ILE A 3 6.52 2.24 -19.71
CA ILE A 3 5.64 1.28 -20.37
C ILE A 3 5.64 1.65 -21.85
N LYS A 4 6.08 0.74 -22.72
CA LYS A 4 6.10 0.93 -24.17
C LYS A 4 4.78 0.52 -24.81
N HIS A 5 4.21 -0.57 -24.34
CA HIS A 5 3.03 -1.16 -24.93
C HIS A 5 2.06 -1.65 -23.86
N LEU A 6 0.78 -1.40 -24.05
CA LEU A 6 -0.31 -1.84 -23.18
C LEU A 6 -1.35 -2.59 -23.99
N HIS A 7 -1.59 -3.84 -23.63
CA HIS A 7 -2.56 -4.71 -24.29
C HIS A 7 -3.61 -5.19 -23.29
N LEU A 8 -4.89 -4.95 -23.58
CA LEU A 8 -6.00 -5.34 -22.73
C LEU A 8 -7.01 -6.16 -23.55
N ILE A 9 -7.48 -7.28 -22.98
CA ILE A 9 -8.54 -8.10 -23.55
C ILE A 9 -9.60 -8.32 -22.48
N ASN A 10 -10.87 -8.10 -22.84
CA ASN A 10 -12.03 -8.26 -21.97
C ASN A 10 -11.88 -7.54 -20.62
N TYR A 11 -11.29 -6.36 -20.63
CA TYR A 11 -11.05 -5.57 -19.44
C TYR A 11 -12.03 -4.40 -19.34
N ARG A 12 -12.83 -4.35 -18.30
CA ARG A 12 -13.86 -3.32 -18.09
C ARG A 12 -14.76 -3.16 -19.34
N ASN A 13 -14.78 -1.99 -19.95
CA ASN A 13 -15.54 -1.71 -21.17
C ASN A 13 -14.82 -2.12 -22.46
N TYR A 14 -13.57 -2.56 -22.39
CA TYR A 14 -12.78 -2.93 -23.56
C TYR A 14 -12.90 -4.42 -23.88
N LYS A 15 -13.31 -4.77 -25.09
CA LYS A 15 -13.19 -6.12 -25.63
C LYS A 15 -11.75 -6.43 -26.00
N LYS A 16 -11.11 -5.51 -26.69
CA LYS A 16 -9.68 -5.55 -27.02
C LYS A 16 -9.18 -4.13 -27.28
N ILE A 17 -8.01 -3.81 -26.74
CA ILE A 17 -7.28 -2.58 -27.04
C ILE A 17 -5.78 -2.82 -27.00
N ASP A 18 -5.07 -2.22 -27.94
CA ASP A 18 -3.63 -2.18 -28.03
C ASP A 18 -3.19 -0.72 -28.09
N ILE A 19 -2.27 -0.32 -27.22
CA ILE A 19 -1.81 1.06 -27.12
C ILE A 19 -0.28 1.06 -27.05
N GLU A 20 0.34 1.80 -27.97
CA GLU A 20 1.74 2.21 -27.86
C GLU A 20 1.82 3.50 -27.06
N LEU A 21 2.71 3.53 -26.09
CA LEU A 21 2.91 4.66 -25.19
C LEU A 21 4.29 5.29 -25.44
N SER A 22 4.33 6.62 -25.48
CA SER A 22 5.58 7.37 -25.55
C SER A 22 6.31 7.35 -24.19
N SER A 23 7.60 7.62 -24.21
CA SER A 23 8.41 7.73 -22.99
C SER A 23 8.11 8.97 -22.15
N GLY A 24 7.37 9.93 -22.71
CA GLY A 24 7.02 11.18 -22.05
C GLY A 24 5.53 11.27 -21.70
N LEU A 25 4.94 12.40 -22.01
CA LEU A 25 3.52 12.67 -21.75
C LEU A 25 2.63 11.92 -22.74
N ASN A 26 1.66 11.15 -22.21
CA ASN A 26 0.60 10.52 -22.97
C ASN A 26 -0.74 11.12 -22.55
N ILE A 27 -1.52 11.62 -23.50
CA ILE A 27 -2.81 12.28 -23.24
C ILE A 27 -3.94 11.46 -23.85
N PHE A 28 -4.87 10.98 -23.03
CA PHE A 28 -6.08 10.27 -23.47
C PHE A 28 -7.26 11.22 -23.55
N ILE A 29 -7.75 11.49 -24.76
CA ILE A 29 -8.85 12.41 -25.05
C ILE A 29 -10.07 11.61 -25.55
N GLY A 30 -11.26 12.06 -25.22
CA GLY A 30 -12.53 11.46 -25.66
C GLY A 30 -13.68 11.81 -24.74
N ASN A 31 -14.89 11.43 -25.11
CA ASN A 31 -16.10 11.66 -24.34
C ASN A 31 -16.09 10.93 -22.98
N ASN A 32 -16.95 11.35 -22.06
CA ASN A 32 -17.12 10.66 -20.78
C ASN A 32 -17.65 9.24 -21.02
N ALA A 33 -17.35 8.35 -20.07
CA ALA A 33 -17.69 6.93 -20.11
C ALA A 33 -17.01 6.08 -21.22
N GLN A 34 -16.11 6.64 -22.04
CA GLN A 34 -15.38 5.89 -23.06
C GLN A 34 -14.24 5.01 -22.52
N GLY A 35 -13.99 5.02 -21.21
CA GLY A 35 -12.99 4.13 -20.58
C GLY A 35 -11.61 4.76 -20.37
N LYS A 36 -11.39 6.06 -20.60
CA LYS A 36 -10.08 6.71 -20.36
C LYS A 36 -9.49 6.38 -18.98
N SER A 37 -10.31 6.44 -17.93
CA SER A 37 -9.90 6.09 -16.57
C SER A 37 -9.61 4.59 -16.41
N ASN A 38 -10.23 3.73 -17.22
CA ASN A 38 -9.98 2.29 -17.19
C ASN A 38 -8.59 1.94 -17.75
N ILE A 39 -8.07 2.74 -18.69
CA ILE A 39 -6.68 2.59 -19.16
C ILE A 39 -5.71 2.89 -18.02
N LEU A 40 -5.88 4.00 -17.32
CA LEU A 40 -5.05 4.34 -16.15
C LEU A 40 -5.19 3.30 -15.04
N GLU A 41 -6.43 2.83 -14.79
CA GLU A 41 -6.68 1.75 -13.83
C GLU A 41 -5.93 0.47 -14.21
N SER A 42 -5.87 0.11 -15.49
CA SER A 42 -5.19 -1.10 -15.94
C SER A 42 -3.69 -1.07 -15.63
N ILE A 43 -3.04 0.09 -15.78
CA ILE A 43 -1.64 0.30 -15.42
C ILE A 43 -1.45 0.12 -13.89
N PHE A 44 -2.36 0.68 -13.11
CA PHE A 44 -2.34 0.51 -11.66
C PHE A 44 -2.56 -0.94 -11.26
N VAL A 45 -3.50 -1.65 -11.90
CA VAL A 45 -3.73 -3.08 -11.67
C VAL A 45 -2.48 -3.90 -12.01
N LEU A 46 -1.80 -3.59 -13.11
CA LEU A 46 -0.53 -4.22 -13.49
C LEU A 46 0.57 -4.01 -12.45
N ALA A 47 0.61 -2.86 -11.77
CA ALA A 47 1.59 -2.59 -10.74
C ALA A 47 1.28 -3.27 -9.39
N PHE A 48 0.01 -3.20 -8.96
CA PHE A 48 -0.41 -3.58 -7.61
C PHE A 48 -1.30 -4.82 -7.54
N THR A 49 -1.62 -5.40 -8.67
CA THR A 49 -2.55 -6.54 -8.81
C THR A 49 -3.98 -6.28 -8.31
N LYS A 50 -4.32 -5.03 -8.00
CA LYS A 50 -5.64 -4.60 -7.49
C LYS A 50 -6.04 -3.26 -8.09
N SER A 51 -7.35 -3.02 -8.20
CA SER A 51 -7.87 -1.71 -8.59
C SER A 51 -7.68 -0.67 -7.46
N TYR A 52 -7.36 0.58 -7.82
CA TYR A 52 -7.33 1.70 -6.88
C TYR A 52 -8.73 2.12 -6.38
N ILE A 53 -9.78 1.75 -7.11
CA ILE A 53 -11.18 1.98 -6.72
C ILE A 53 -11.64 0.96 -5.67
N ASN A 54 -10.79 -0.03 -5.34
CA ASN A 54 -11.04 -1.07 -4.33
C ASN A 54 -12.27 -1.95 -4.63
N VAL A 55 -12.47 -2.31 -5.90
CA VAL A 55 -13.49 -3.26 -6.35
C VAL A 55 -12.97 -4.70 -6.35
N LYS A 56 -13.88 -5.68 -6.31
CA LYS A 56 -13.52 -7.09 -6.45
C LYS A 56 -12.99 -7.37 -7.87
N ASP A 57 -12.05 -8.31 -7.98
CA ASP A 57 -11.39 -8.65 -9.24
C ASP A 57 -12.36 -9.04 -10.35
N GLN A 58 -13.46 -9.71 -10.03
CA GLN A 58 -14.50 -10.08 -11.01
C GLN A 58 -15.06 -8.87 -11.77
N TYR A 59 -15.08 -7.68 -11.18
CA TYR A 59 -15.55 -6.46 -11.83
C TYR A 59 -14.53 -5.82 -12.78
N LEU A 60 -13.32 -6.36 -12.86
CA LEU A 60 -12.34 -5.99 -13.88
C LEU A 60 -12.63 -6.68 -15.22
N ILE A 61 -13.40 -7.76 -15.21
CA ILE A 61 -13.76 -8.54 -16.39
C ILE A 61 -14.90 -7.82 -17.13
N ASN A 62 -14.79 -7.74 -18.46
CA ASN A 62 -15.87 -7.25 -19.32
C ASN A 62 -17.11 -8.15 -19.19
N THR A 63 -18.30 -7.56 -19.25
CA THR A 63 -19.59 -8.26 -19.07
C THR A 63 -19.78 -9.44 -20.02
N ASP A 64 -19.22 -9.34 -21.25
CA ASP A 64 -19.30 -10.39 -22.28
C ASP A 64 -18.14 -11.39 -22.18
N GLY A 65 -17.18 -11.19 -21.25
CA GLY A 65 -15.95 -11.97 -21.12
C GLY A 65 -15.99 -12.95 -19.96
N LYS A 66 -15.30 -14.09 -20.09
CA LYS A 66 -15.07 -15.05 -19.01
C LYS A 66 -13.78 -14.77 -18.22
N PHE A 67 -12.90 -13.97 -18.76
CA PHE A 67 -11.64 -13.55 -18.15
C PHE A 67 -11.22 -12.19 -18.69
N ALA A 68 -10.36 -11.48 -17.97
CA ALA A 68 -9.66 -10.31 -18.44
C ALA A 68 -8.16 -10.60 -18.52
N LEU A 69 -7.52 -10.11 -19.59
CA LEU A 69 -6.06 -10.13 -19.74
C LEU A 69 -5.55 -8.69 -19.78
N LEU A 70 -4.59 -8.41 -18.93
CA LEU A 70 -3.83 -7.17 -18.92
C LEU A 70 -2.36 -7.52 -19.15
N ARG A 71 -1.72 -6.88 -20.12
CA ARG A 71 -0.30 -7.06 -20.43
C ARG A 71 0.35 -5.70 -20.67
N ALA A 72 1.57 -5.55 -20.17
CA ALA A 72 2.41 -4.39 -20.47
C ALA A 72 3.85 -4.82 -20.77
N ASP A 73 4.43 -4.22 -21.81
CA ASP A 73 5.85 -4.30 -22.10
C ASP A 73 6.52 -3.08 -21.46
N CYS A 74 7.40 -3.33 -20.50
CA CYS A 74 8.03 -2.32 -19.65
C CYS A 74 9.54 -2.33 -19.83
N VAL A 75 10.14 -1.16 -19.89
CA VAL A 75 11.59 -0.98 -19.99
C VAL A 75 12.10 -0.23 -18.79
N SER A 76 13.06 -0.80 -18.08
CA SER A 76 13.81 -0.16 -17.00
C SER A 76 15.28 -0.12 -17.39
N SER A 77 15.86 1.06 -17.49
CA SER A 77 17.25 1.35 -17.88
C SER A 77 17.90 0.36 -18.87
N THR A 78 17.98 -0.92 -18.58
CA THR A 78 18.64 -1.97 -19.38
C THR A 78 17.83 -3.26 -19.52
N VAL A 79 16.70 -3.40 -18.82
CA VAL A 79 15.94 -4.65 -18.80
C VAL A 79 14.53 -4.40 -19.33
N GLU A 80 14.14 -5.21 -20.32
CA GLU A 80 12.76 -5.28 -20.83
C GLU A 80 12.03 -6.40 -20.07
N ASN A 81 10.89 -6.07 -19.49
CA ASN A 81 10.01 -7.01 -18.82
C ASN A 81 8.62 -6.98 -19.42
N LYS A 82 8.07 -8.15 -19.65
CA LYS A 82 6.68 -8.33 -20.03
C LYS A 82 5.88 -8.76 -18.81
N LEU A 83 4.99 -7.89 -18.33
CA LEU A 83 4.11 -8.16 -17.22
C LEU A 83 2.74 -8.56 -17.72
N GLU A 84 2.17 -9.60 -17.12
CA GLU A 84 0.85 -10.10 -17.51
C GLU A 84 0.03 -10.46 -16.28
N ILE A 85 -1.23 -10.04 -16.28
CA ILE A 85 -2.25 -10.45 -15.30
C ILE A 85 -3.43 -11.04 -16.04
N ILE A 86 -3.82 -12.25 -15.67
CA ILE A 86 -5.03 -12.90 -16.12
C ILE A 86 -5.98 -12.98 -14.93
N VAL A 87 -7.13 -12.33 -15.05
CA VAL A 87 -8.18 -12.34 -14.02
C VAL A 87 -9.34 -13.18 -14.53
N SER A 88 -9.71 -14.18 -13.78
CA SER A 88 -10.94 -14.95 -14.00
C SER A 88 -11.86 -14.82 -12.79
N GLU A 89 -13.06 -15.32 -12.87
CA GLU A 89 -14.05 -15.21 -11.81
C GLU A 89 -13.55 -15.74 -10.45
N LYS A 90 -12.77 -16.81 -10.46
CA LYS A 90 -12.31 -17.52 -9.25
C LYS A 90 -10.80 -17.44 -9.00
N SER A 91 -10.02 -16.96 -9.96
CA SER A 91 -8.55 -17.00 -9.88
C SER A 91 -7.91 -15.80 -10.57
N LYS A 92 -6.69 -15.50 -10.12
CA LYS A 92 -5.81 -14.51 -10.74
C LYS A 92 -4.44 -15.15 -10.94
N LYS A 93 -3.93 -15.05 -12.16
CA LYS A 93 -2.57 -15.51 -12.52
C LYS A 93 -1.71 -14.31 -12.85
N LEU A 94 -0.48 -14.33 -12.37
CA LEU A 94 0.52 -13.30 -12.60
C LEU A 94 1.68 -13.92 -13.36
N LYS A 95 2.19 -13.24 -14.40
CA LYS A 95 3.36 -13.70 -15.14
C LYS A 95 4.33 -12.56 -15.36
N ILE A 96 5.62 -12.90 -15.35
CA ILE A 96 6.73 -12.04 -15.75
C ILE A 96 7.51 -12.77 -16.82
N ASN A 97 7.66 -12.18 -18.00
CA ASN A 97 8.36 -12.76 -19.17
C ASN A 97 7.84 -14.14 -19.58
N GLY A 98 6.55 -14.42 -19.33
CA GLY A 98 5.90 -15.70 -19.60
C GLY A 98 5.87 -16.69 -18.43
N ASP A 99 6.72 -16.51 -17.43
CA ASP A 99 6.79 -17.38 -16.26
C ASP A 99 5.72 -17.02 -15.23
N GLU A 100 5.02 -18.03 -14.72
CA GLU A 100 3.97 -17.84 -13.72
C GLU A 100 4.56 -17.56 -12.33
N ILE A 101 4.18 -16.43 -11.74
CA ILE A 101 4.62 -15.96 -10.42
C ILE A 101 3.61 -16.38 -9.36
N LYS A 102 4.04 -17.21 -8.41
CA LYS A 102 3.19 -17.73 -7.33
C LYS A 102 3.03 -16.76 -6.16
N LYS A 103 4.00 -15.89 -5.93
CA LYS A 103 3.99 -14.96 -4.80
C LYS A 103 3.79 -13.53 -5.27
N TYR A 104 2.77 -12.86 -4.78
CA TYR A 104 2.50 -11.44 -5.07
C TYR A 104 3.70 -10.53 -4.77
N SER A 105 4.47 -10.85 -3.72
CA SER A 105 5.67 -10.09 -3.36
C SER A 105 6.73 -10.05 -4.46
N ASP A 106 6.79 -11.07 -5.29
CA ASP A 106 7.80 -11.18 -6.35
C ASP A 106 7.32 -10.51 -7.66
N TYR A 107 6.03 -10.17 -7.73
CA TYR A 107 5.42 -9.45 -8.85
C TYR A 107 5.36 -7.93 -8.62
N ILE A 108 5.04 -7.50 -7.40
CA ILE A 108 5.01 -6.07 -7.03
C ILE A 108 6.45 -5.53 -7.11
N SER A 109 6.64 -4.28 -7.42
CA SER A 109 7.92 -3.59 -7.66
C SER A 109 8.47 -3.64 -9.10
N ASN A 110 7.93 -4.49 -9.97
CA ASN A 110 8.35 -4.50 -11.38
C ASN A 110 7.90 -3.26 -12.17
N ILE A 111 6.86 -2.57 -11.73
CA ILE A 111 6.46 -1.25 -12.22
C ILE A 111 6.26 -0.34 -11.02
N LYS A 112 6.83 0.87 -11.07
CA LYS A 112 6.56 1.93 -10.09
C LYS A 112 5.49 2.85 -10.64
N VAL A 113 4.34 2.90 -9.97
CA VAL A 113 3.17 3.67 -10.39
C VAL A 113 2.68 4.53 -9.24
N LEU A 114 2.47 5.79 -9.53
CA LEU A 114 1.71 6.69 -8.69
C LEU A 114 0.45 7.10 -9.46
N ILE A 115 -0.71 7.04 -8.84
CA ILE A 115 -1.95 7.52 -9.43
C ILE A 115 -2.46 8.73 -8.65
N PHE A 116 -2.78 9.77 -9.39
CA PHE A 116 -3.46 10.94 -8.86
C PHE A 116 -4.88 10.99 -9.42
N SER A 117 -5.88 10.94 -8.57
CA SER A 117 -7.29 11.02 -8.95
C SER A 117 -8.07 11.92 -7.99
N PRO A 118 -9.22 12.47 -8.40
CA PRO A 118 -10.08 13.23 -7.49
C PRO A 118 -10.49 12.47 -6.22
N TYR A 119 -10.48 11.14 -6.26
CA TYR A 119 -10.77 10.28 -5.09
C TYR A 119 -9.62 10.22 -4.08
N ASN A 120 -8.40 10.60 -4.48
CA ASN A 120 -7.21 10.53 -3.63
C ASN A 120 -7.12 11.67 -2.60
N VAL A 121 -8.04 12.64 -2.63
CA VAL A 121 -8.15 13.67 -1.58
C VAL A 121 -8.30 13.03 -0.19
N ASN A 122 -8.83 11.83 -0.12
CA ASN A 122 -8.88 11.04 1.12
C ASN A 122 -7.52 10.49 1.58
N PHE A 123 -6.45 10.65 0.80
CA PHE A 123 -5.10 10.20 1.15
C PHE A 123 -4.49 11.00 2.31
N VAL A 124 -4.88 12.25 2.47
CA VAL A 124 -4.41 13.12 3.57
C VAL A 124 -5.26 12.94 4.83
N LYS A 125 -6.47 12.39 4.70
CA LYS A 125 -7.32 12.10 5.87
C LYS A 125 -6.73 10.95 6.67
N VAL A 126 -6.52 11.17 7.95
CA VAL A 126 -6.04 10.16 8.90
C VAL A 126 -6.91 8.90 8.87
N GLY A 127 -6.29 7.72 8.85
CA GLY A 127 -7.02 6.48 9.01
C GLY A 127 -6.56 5.31 8.12
N PRO A 128 -7.36 4.24 8.07
CA PRO A 128 -6.98 2.99 7.42
C PRO A 128 -6.66 3.11 5.92
N ASN A 129 -7.30 4.04 5.21
CA ASN A 129 -7.09 4.24 3.77
C ASN A 129 -5.73 4.88 3.49
N THR A 130 -5.33 5.89 4.27
CA THR A 130 -4.01 6.52 4.19
C THR A 130 -2.91 5.50 4.43
N ARG A 131 -3.05 4.65 5.47
CA ARG A 131 -2.12 3.55 5.74
C ARG A 131 -2.00 2.58 4.58
N LYS A 132 -3.12 2.16 3.99
CA LYS A 132 -3.11 1.25 2.84
C LYS A 132 -2.37 1.86 1.65
N SER A 133 -2.64 3.10 1.34
CA SER A 133 -2.02 3.81 0.22
C SER A 133 -0.52 3.99 0.43
N LEU A 134 -0.08 4.43 1.63
CA LEU A 134 1.35 4.53 1.93
C LEU A 134 2.05 3.17 1.94
N ASN A 135 1.42 2.12 2.48
CA ASN A 135 1.98 0.78 2.37
C ASN A 135 2.18 0.35 0.90
N MET A 136 1.26 0.73 0.00
CA MET A 136 1.39 0.45 -1.42
C MET A 136 2.58 1.22 -2.03
N VAL A 137 2.73 2.50 -1.69
CA VAL A 137 3.88 3.30 -2.15
C VAL A 137 5.18 2.71 -1.63
N ILE A 138 5.32 2.45 -0.33
CA ILE A 138 6.52 1.84 0.26
C ILE A 138 6.87 0.50 -0.40
N SER A 139 5.84 -0.30 -0.71
CA SER A 139 6.01 -1.62 -1.35
C SER A 139 6.67 -1.56 -2.74
N GLN A 140 6.64 -0.42 -3.41
CA GLN A 140 7.30 -0.23 -4.70
C GLN A 140 8.80 0.09 -4.57
N PHE A 141 9.23 0.54 -3.40
CA PHE A 141 10.62 0.97 -3.14
C PHE A 141 11.39 -0.02 -2.27
N SER A 142 10.71 -0.97 -1.64
CA SER A 142 11.33 -1.97 -0.78
C SER A 142 10.76 -3.36 -1.06
N ASP A 143 11.54 -4.20 -1.74
CA ASP A 143 11.13 -5.59 -2.10
C ASP A 143 10.87 -6.45 -0.86
N SER A 144 11.55 -6.16 0.25
CA SER A 144 11.35 -6.86 1.52
C SER A 144 10.08 -6.44 2.24
N TYR A 145 9.61 -5.20 2.04
CA TYR A 145 8.49 -4.64 2.79
C TYR A 145 7.18 -5.39 2.60
N VAL A 146 6.89 -5.84 1.37
CA VAL A 146 5.69 -6.65 1.08
C VAL A 146 5.69 -7.92 1.91
N LYS A 147 6.85 -8.62 1.97
CA LYS A 147 7.02 -9.87 2.74
C LYS A 147 6.90 -9.60 4.24
N MET A 148 7.52 -8.52 4.74
CA MET A 148 7.41 -8.09 6.15
C MET A 148 5.95 -7.84 6.53
N LEU A 149 5.23 -7.06 5.71
CA LEU A 149 3.84 -6.71 5.94
C LEU A 149 2.91 -7.93 5.87
N GLN A 150 3.15 -8.87 4.97
CA GLN A 150 2.42 -10.13 4.88
C GLN A 150 2.63 -10.99 6.13
N ASN A 151 3.89 -11.16 6.57
CA ASN A 151 4.23 -11.91 7.77
C ASN A 151 3.60 -11.28 9.02
N TYR A 152 3.71 -9.96 9.15
CA TYR A 152 3.08 -9.22 10.23
C TYR A 152 1.55 -9.42 10.25
N ASN A 153 0.88 -9.26 9.12
CA ASN A 153 -0.57 -9.44 9.02
C ASN A 153 -1.02 -10.87 9.31
N ALA A 154 -0.23 -11.87 8.91
CA ALA A 154 -0.51 -13.28 9.21
C ALA A 154 -0.46 -13.56 10.72
N VAL A 155 0.56 -13.03 11.42
CA VAL A 155 0.70 -13.16 12.88
C VAL A 155 -0.38 -12.35 13.59
N LEU A 156 -0.67 -11.13 13.15
CA LEU A 156 -1.76 -10.31 13.68
C LEU A 156 -3.11 -11.03 13.59
N LYS A 157 -3.39 -11.66 12.45
CA LYS A 157 -4.63 -12.45 12.28
C LYS A 157 -4.72 -13.60 13.28
N LYS A 158 -3.63 -14.37 13.45
CA LYS A 158 -3.58 -15.46 14.43
C LYS A 158 -3.76 -14.94 15.86
N ARG A 159 -3.10 -13.83 16.20
CA ARG A 159 -3.22 -13.18 17.50
C ARG A 159 -4.66 -12.72 17.78
N ASN A 160 -5.32 -12.09 16.81
CA ASN A 160 -6.72 -11.69 16.94
C ASN A 160 -7.68 -12.88 17.02
N GLN A 161 -7.40 -13.99 16.33
CA GLN A 161 -8.18 -15.22 16.44
C GLN A 161 -8.06 -15.81 17.85
N PHE A 162 -6.85 -15.83 18.43
CA PHE A 162 -6.62 -16.28 19.78
C PHE A 162 -7.37 -15.41 20.81
N LEU A 163 -7.26 -14.08 20.70
CA LEU A 163 -7.94 -13.13 21.60
C LEU A 163 -9.48 -13.28 21.59
N LYS A 164 -10.06 -13.76 20.48
CA LYS A 164 -11.50 -14.02 20.34
C LYS A 164 -11.92 -15.38 20.86
N SER A 165 -10.99 -16.29 21.05
CA SER A 165 -11.30 -17.66 21.48
C SER A 165 -11.52 -17.75 23.00
N ILE A 166 -12.30 -18.74 23.43
CA ILE A 166 -12.44 -19.10 24.85
C ILE A 166 -11.07 -19.53 25.43
N ASP A 167 -10.18 -20.03 24.58
CA ASP A 167 -8.84 -20.47 24.99
C ASP A 167 -7.94 -19.35 25.53
N CYS A 168 -8.22 -18.11 25.18
CA CYS A 168 -7.55 -16.93 25.73
C CYS A 168 -7.73 -16.80 27.27
N PHE A 169 -8.75 -17.45 27.84
CA PHE A 169 -9.03 -17.45 29.28
C PHE A 169 -8.39 -18.63 30.05
N LYS A 170 -7.77 -19.57 29.33
CA LYS A 170 -7.16 -20.75 29.92
C LYS A 170 -5.67 -20.53 30.19
N GLU A 171 -5.24 -20.77 31.39
CA GLU A 171 -3.86 -20.49 31.86
C GLU A 171 -2.79 -21.28 31.11
N TYR A 172 -3.09 -22.52 30.70
CA TYR A 172 -2.15 -23.36 29.95
C TYR A 172 -1.86 -22.88 28.52
N ASN A 173 -2.69 -22.00 27.96
CA ASN A 173 -2.48 -21.41 26.65
C ASN A 173 -1.58 -20.16 26.69
N ARG A 174 -1.13 -19.75 27.86
CA ARG A 174 -0.30 -18.55 28.05
C ARG A 174 1.03 -18.65 27.31
N PHE A 175 1.68 -19.81 27.35
CA PHE A 175 2.94 -20.01 26.60
C PHE A 175 2.78 -19.84 25.09
N TYR A 176 1.69 -20.35 24.53
CA TYR A 176 1.39 -20.15 23.11
C TYR A 176 1.18 -18.67 22.78
N PHE A 177 0.42 -17.97 23.64
CA PHE A 177 0.19 -16.54 23.44
C PHE A 177 1.49 -15.73 23.59
N ASP A 178 2.32 -16.04 24.55
CA ASP A 178 3.60 -15.35 24.79
C ASP A 178 4.52 -15.51 23.57
N ALA A 179 4.67 -16.72 23.03
CA ALA A 179 5.45 -16.98 21.81
C ALA A 179 4.87 -16.23 20.58
N LEU A 180 3.54 -16.22 20.45
CA LEU A 180 2.85 -15.49 19.39
C LEU A 180 3.05 -13.97 19.53
N ASN A 181 2.98 -13.45 20.76
CA ASN A 181 3.17 -12.04 21.06
C ASN A 181 4.62 -11.59 20.83
N GLU A 182 5.59 -12.43 21.17
CA GLU A 182 7.00 -12.15 20.90
C GLU A 182 7.26 -12.00 19.40
N ARG A 183 6.77 -12.96 18.61
CA ARG A 183 6.87 -12.88 17.14
C ARG A 183 6.12 -11.67 16.56
N PHE A 184 4.94 -11.35 17.11
CA PHE A 184 4.18 -10.16 16.74
C PHE A 184 4.98 -8.89 16.98
N CYS A 185 5.59 -8.74 18.16
CA CYS A 185 6.39 -7.57 18.50
C CYS A 185 7.61 -7.42 17.59
N ALA A 186 8.34 -8.49 17.32
CA ALA A 186 9.50 -8.48 16.44
C ALA A 186 9.14 -7.98 15.03
N LEU A 187 8.08 -8.56 14.42
CA LEU A 187 7.61 -8.14 13.10
C LEU A 187 7.03 -6.72 13.10
N ALA A 188 6.39 -6.29 14.17
CA ALA A 188 5.89 -4.92 14.31
C ALA A 188 7.03 -3.90 14.25
N ILE A 189 8.13 -4.15 14.96
CA ILE A 189 9.33 -3.30 14.95
C ILE A 189 9.92 -3.21 13.53
N GLU A 190 10.03 -4.32 12.81
CA GLU A 190 10.55 -4.32 11.44
C GLU A 190 9.71 -3.43 10.51
N VAL A 191 8.37 -3.56 10.57
CA VAL A 191 7.47 -2.72 9.76
C VAL A 191 7.58 -1.24 10.13
N VAL A 192 7.69 -0.92 11.41
CA VAL A 192 7.80 0.47 11.90
C VAL A 192 9.12 1.11 11.46
N LEU A 193 10.22 0.39 11.57
CA LEU A 193 11.53 0.88 11.14
C LEU A 193 11.58 1.16 9.63
N GLU A 194 11.03 0.26 8.82
CA GLU A 194 10.99 0.46 7.36
C GLU A 194 10.11 1.64 6.96
N ARG A 195 8.95 1.80 7.61
CA ARG A 195 8.09 2.99 7.41
C ARG A 195 8.79 4.28 7.80
N ASN A 196 9.45 4.29 8.96
CA ASN A 196 10.16 5.47 9.42
C ASN A 196 11.31 5.86 8.49
N LYS A 197 12.07 4.87 8.01
CA LYS A 197 13.12 5.06 7.01
C LYS A 197 12.57 5.72 5.74
N PHE A 198 11.48 5.19 5.20
CA PHE A 198 10.83 5.72 4.00
C PHE A 198 10.37 7.18 4.20
N ILE A 199 9.74 7.47 5.34
CA ILE A 199 9.25 8.83 5.66
C ILE A 199 10.40 9.81 5.83
N THR A 200 11.49 9.37 6.45
CA THR A 200 12.70 10.19 6.60
C THR A 200 13.27 10.56 5.22
N GLU A 201 13.34 9.61 4.28
CA GLU A 201 13.83 9.87 2.93
C GLU A 201 12.88 10.79 2.14
N ILE A 202 11.58 10.57 2.21
CA ILE A 202 10.60 11.45 1.54
C ILE A 202 10.68 12.89 2.07
N ASN A 203 10.78 13.07 3.37
CA ASN A 203 10.83 14.41 3.96
C ASN A 203 12.04 15.23 3.51
N LYS A 204 13.12 14.61 3.00
CA LYS A 204 14.25 15.34 2.44
C LYS A 204 13.89 16.15 1.19
N VAL A 205 12.88 15.70 0.45
CA VAL A 205 12.48 16.31 -0.84
C VAL A 205 11.08 16.92 -0.80
N LEU A 206 10.21 16.45 0.08
CA LEU A 206 8.78 16.81 0.12
C LEU A 206 8.56 18.32 0.26
N CYS A 207 9.31 18.97 1.14
CA CYS A 207 9.19 20.40 1.38
C CYS A 207 9.52 21.22 0.13
N ASN A 208 10.61 20.86 -0.57
CA ASN A 208 11.06 21.58 -1.76
C ASN A 208 10.06 21.40 -2.92
N ILE A 209 9.58 20.17 -3.16
CA ILE A 209 8.58 19.92 -4.20
C ILE A 209 7.27 20.66 -3.90
N TYR A 210 6.85 20.70 -2.64
CA TYR A 210 5.66 21.44 -2.25
C TYR A 210 5.82 22.95 -2.46
N GLU A 211 7.01 23.49 -2.17
CA GLU A 211 7.34 24.90 -2.43
C GLU A 211 7.31 25.23 -3.93
N GLU A 212 7.86 24.38 -4.77
CA GLU A 212 7.80 24.55 -6.23
C GLU A 212 6.35 24.60 -6.77
N ILE A 213 5.44 23.81 -6.17
CA ILE A 213 4.03 23.75 -6.60
C ILE A 213 3.22 24.94 -6.08
N THR A 214 3.49 25.38 -4.84
CA THR A 214 2.57 26.30 -4.13
C THR A 214 3.17 27.65 -3.76
N GLY A 215 4.49 27.77 -3.77
CA GLY A 215 5.23 28.91 -3.21
C GLY A 215 5.31 28.89 -1.68
N TYR A 216 4.76 27.89 -0.98
CA TYR A 216 4.80 27.76 0.48
C TYR A 216 5.76 26.69 0.93
N LYS A 217 6.46 26.93 2.04
CA LYS A 217 7.38 26.00 2.70
C LYS A 217 6.70 25.22 3.83
N ASN A 218 7.51 24.35 4.50
CA ASN A 218 7.19 23.69 5.76
C ASN A 218 6.12 22.60 5.69
N LEU A 219 5.97 21.92 4.54
CA LEU A 219 5.24 20.67 4.48
C LEU A 219 6.15 19.50 4.88
N TYR A 220 5.69 18.67 5.81
CA TYR A 220 6.34 17.40 6.12
C TYR A 220 5.35 16.30 6.52
N LEU A 221 5.76 15.06 6.33
CA LEU A 221 5.02 13.87 6.68
C LEU A 221 5.51 13.35 8.03
N LYS A 222 4.63 13.27 9.02
CA LYS A 222 4.92 12.72 10.34
C LYS A 222 4.38 11.31 10.45
N TYR A 223 5.22 10.38 10.94
CA TYR A 223 4.77 9.05 11.33
C TYR A 223 4.32 9.05 12.79
N SER A 224 3.06 8.75 13.01
CA SER A 224 2.46 8.62 14.35
C SER A 224 2.28 7.15 14.67
N CYS A 225 3.11 6.61 15.54
CA CYS A 225 3.05 5.20 15.93
C CYS A 225 2.97 5.02 17.45
N ASN A 226 2.50 3.83 17.84
CA ASN A 226 2.38 3.44 19.24
C ASN A 226 3.70 2.93 19.85
N ILE A 227 4.73 2.78 19.03
CA ILE A 227 6.03 2.24 19.41
C ILE A 227 6.98 3.41 19.61
N GLU A 228 7.58 3.48 20.76
CA GLU A 228 8.60 4.47 21.09
C GLU A 228 9.88 4.20 20.29
N PHE A 229 10.35 5.18 19.51
CA PHE A 229 11.59 5.08 18.78
C PHE A 229 12.80 5.11 19.70
N SER A 230 13.80 4.29 19.39
CA SER A 230 15.13 4.28 20.00
C SER A 230 16.15 3.95 18.92
N GLU A 231 17.38 4.38 19.08
CA GLU A 231 18.49 4.04 18.18
C GLU A 231 18.80 2.54 18.20
N ILE A 232 18.52 1.88 19.32
CA ILE A 232 18.77 0.44 19.51
C ILE A 232 17.47 -0.33 19.31
N LYS A 233 17.44 -1.20 18.27
CA LYS A 233 16.28 -2.04 17.92
C LYS A 233 15.81 -2.92 19.10
N ASP A 234 16.74 -3.49 19.85
CA ASP A 234 16.40 -4.37 20.98
C ASP A 234 15.70 -3.60 22.11
N THR A 235 16.12 -2.36 22.38
CA THR A 235 15.45 -1.49 23.34
C THR A 235 14.01 -1.18 22.90
N MET A 236 13.78 -0.90 21.60
CA MET A 236 12.43 -0.73 21.06
C MET A 236 11.59 -1.97 21.25
N LEU A 237 12.17 -3.15 20.99
CA LEU A 237 11.49 -4.44 21.12
C LEU A 237 11.06 -4.70 22.54
N GLU A 238 11.96 -4.53 23.53
CA GLU A 238 11.66 -4.76 24.94
C GLU A 238 10.60 -3.79 25.47
N LYS A 239 10.71 -2.50 25.16
CA LYS A 239 9.68 -1.51 25.52
C LYS A 239 8.32 -1.86 24.93
N PHE A 240 8.28 -2.30 23.66
CA PHE A 240 7.03 -2.66 23.01
C PHE A 240 6.43 -3.96 23.57
N LYS A 241 7.26 -4.96 23.91
CA LYS A 241 6.83 -6.17 24.62
C LYS A 241 6.17 -5.83 25.96
N LEU A 242 6.78 -4.95 26.75
CA LEU A 242 6.21 -4.51 28.03
C LEU A 242 4.87 -3.79 27.83
N LYS A 243 4.80 -2.91 26.84
CA LYS A 243 3.57 -2.19 26.50
C LYS A 243 2.45 -3.15 26.04
N THR A 244 2.75 -4.14 25.21
CA THR A 244 1.75 -5.12 24.78
C THR A 244 1.25 -5.99 25.93
N LYS A 245 2.12 -6.33 26.89
CA LYS A 245 1.71 -7.04 28.13
C LYS A 245 0.73 -6.21 28.96
N SER A 246 0.98 -4.92 29.14
CA SER A 246 0.07 -4.03 29.90
C SER A 246 -1.29 -3.80 29.23
N PHE A 247 -1.38 -4.05 27.91
CA PHE A 247 -2.64 -3.93 27.15
C PHE A 247 -3.42 -5.24 27.07
N PHE A 248 -2.87 -6.36 27.53
CA PHE A 248 -3.44 -7.69 27.32
C PHE A 248 -4.90 -7.81 27.78
N ASP A 249 -5.24 -7.34 28.97
CA ASP A 249 -6.61 -7.44 29.48
C ASP A 249 -7.61 -6.63 28.66
N ARG A 250 -7.19 -5.45 28.17
CA ARG A 250 -8.01 -4.64 27.26
C ARG A 250 -8.19 -5.32 25.91
N GLU A 251 -7.12 -5.87 25.33
CA GLU A 251 -7.17 -6.59 24.07
C GLU A 251 -8.02 -7.85 24.16
N LYS A 252 -7.95 -8.55 25.29
CA LYS A 252 -8.78 -9.70 25.61
C LYS A 252 -10.27 -9.33 25.68
N ALA A 253 -10.61 -8.22 26.36
CA ALA A 253 -11.97 -7.72 26.45
C ALA A 253 -12.53 -7.30 25.09
N CYS A 254 -11.68 -6.68 24.24
CA CYS A 254 -12.09 -6.25 22.89
C CYS A 254 -12.01 -7.37 21.83
N GLY A 255 -11.38 -8.50 22.13
CA GLY A 255 -11.12 -9.58 21.17
C GLY A 255 -10.22 -9.18 20.00
N MET A 256 -9.37 -8.15 20.16
CA MET A 256 -8.51 -7.64 19.09
C MET A 256 -7.25 -6.97 19.62
N THR A 257 -6.21 -6.96 18.79
CA THR A 257 -4.95 -6.26 19.04
C THR A 257 -5.15 -4.74 18.93
N LEU A 258 -4.75 -4.00 19.94
CA LEU A 258 -4.91 -2.55 20.04
C LEU A 258 -3.65 -1.75 19.75
N LEU A 259 -2.47 -2.38 19.77
CA LEU A 259 -1.18 -1.75 19.54
C LEU A 259 -0.49 -2.33 18.30
N GLY A 260 0.31 -1.51 17.62
CA GLY A 260 1.18 -1.92 16.51
C GLY A 260 0.87 -1.25 15.18
N PRO A 261 1.67 -1.55 14.13
CA PRO A 261 1.65 -0.85 12.82
C PRO A 261 0.30 -0.80 12.11
N HIS A 262 -0.63 -1.68 12.43
CA HIS A 262 -2.00 -1.66 11.90
C HIS A 262 -2.88 -0.57 12.53
N ARG A 263 -2.42 0.10 13.58
CA ARG A 263 -3.08 1.23 14.27
C ARG A 263 -2.39 2.56 14.08
N ASP A 264 -1.19 2.56 13.49
CA ASP A 264 -0.41 3.78 13.28
C ASP A 264 -1.04 4.67 12.23
N ASP A 265 -0.68 5.95 12.25
CA ASP A 265 -1.15 6.95 11.29
C ASP A 265 0.00 7.75 10.68
N PHE A 266 -0.30 8.37 9.54
CA PHE A 266 0.60 9.27 8.82
C PHE A 266 -0.09 10.62 8.71
N LEU A 267 0.59 11.66 9.18
CA LEU A 267 0.04 12.99 9.30
C LEU A 267 0.82 13.95 8.40
N PHE A 268 0.14 14.60 7.48
CA PHE A 268 0.70 15.74 6.77
C PHE A 268 0.60 16.97 7.65
N LEU A 269 1.72 17.60 7.92
CA LEU A 269 1.81 18.81 8.71
C LEU A 269 2.31 19.97 7.84
N LEU A 270 1.56 21.07 7.81
CA LEU A 270 1.94 22.32 7.17
C LEU A 270 2.08 23.38 8.27
N ASP A 271 3.26 23.97 8.41
CA ASP A 271 3.59 24.89 9.52
C ASP A 271 3.25 24.31 10.91
N GLY A 272 3.50 23.00 11.08
CA GLY A 272 3.23 22.28 12.33
C GLY A 272 1.75 21.94 12.58
N LYS A 273 0.83 22.38 11.70
CA LYS A 273 -0.62 22.11 11.83
C LYS A 273 -1.01 20.94 10.91
N GLU A 274 -1.94 20.12 11.37
CA GLU A 274 -2.43 18.98 10.62
C GLU A 274 -3.24 19.42 9.40
N LEU A 275 -2.74 19.05 8.20
CA LEU A 275 -3.31 19.48 6.92
C LEU A 275 -4.73 18.91 6.70
N SER A 276 -5.03 17.74 7.26
CA SER A 276 -6.36 17.13 7.19
C SER A 276 -7.46 17.93 7.88
N ILE A 277 -7.07 18.76 8.87
CA ILE A 277 -7.99 19.54 9.69
C ILE A 277 -7.99 21.02 9.26
N PHE A 278 -6.80 21.58 9.04
CA PHE A 278 -6.62 23.01 8.84
C PHE A 278 -6.33 23.41 7.40
N GLY A 279 -6.06 22.41 6.51
CA GLY A 279 -5.68 22.68 5.15
C GLY A 279 -6.85 22.98 4.22
N SER A 280 -6.68 23.92 3.30
CA SER A 280 -7.60 24.10 2.19
C SER A 280 -7.54 22.90 1.21
N GLN A 281 -8.58 22.71 0.41
CA GLN A 281 -8.60 21.67 -0.61
C GLN A 281 -7.42 21.79 -1.61
N GLY A 282 -7.03 23.02 -1.94
CA GLY A 282 -5.86 23.28 -2.79
C GLY A 282 -4.56 22.81 -2.16
N GLN A 283 -4.34 23.15 -0.88
CA GLN A 283 -3.18 22.71 -0.12
C GLN A 283 -3.10 21.18 0.02
N ILE A 284 -4.24 20.54 0.28
CA ILE A 284 -4.33 19.07 0.36
C ILE A 284 -3.95 18.44 -0.98
N ARG A 285 -4.47 18.94 -2.10
CA ARG A 285 -4.14 18.44 -3.44
C ARG A 285 -2.66 18.64 -3.77
N ALA A 286 -2.12 19.80 -3.47
CA ALA A 286 -0.70 20.09 -3.69
C ALA A 286 0.21 19.19 -2.84
N ALA A 287 -0.16 18.90 -1.58
CA ALA A 287 0.58 17.99 -0.73
C ALA A 287 0.59 16.54 -1.25
N ILE A 288 -0.52 16.08 -1.85
CA ILE A 288 -0.59 14.75 -2.47
C ILE A 288 0.25 14.72 -3.77
N LEU A 289 0.31 15.81 -4.52
CA LEU A 289 1.13 15.92 -5.72
C LEU A 289 2.62 15.97 -5.39
N ALA A 290 2.98 16.57 -4.25
CA ALA A 290 4.36 16.67 -3.79
C ALA A 290 4.91 15.35 -3.21
N LEU A 291 4.03 14.44 -2.77
CA LEU A 291 4.37 13.12 -2.24
C LEU A 291 4.70 12.15 -3.34
#